data_136a3bc94b8e2958061edca80cac9c73
#
_entry.id   136a3bc94b8e2958061edca80cac9c73
#
_cell.length_a   1.000
_cell.length_b   1.000
_cell.length_c   1.000
_cell.angle_alpha   90.00
_cell.angle_beta   90.00
_cell.angle_gamma   90.00
#
_symmetry.space_group_name_H-M   'P 1'
#
loop_
_entity.id
_entity.type
_entity.pdbx_description
1 polymer ?
#
loop_
_entity_poly.entity_id
_entity_poly.type
_entity_poly.pdbx_seq_one_letter_code
_entity_poly.pdbx_strand_id
1 'polypeptide(L)'
;MPTILERLTALFSRDMRAVLRNPRAISMIENPSIRVQMAAIRRDKSVICFIDKPVEKVQLAAVRNAPHNIHFIASPGERVQLSVIRSRPAYIGFISNPTEKAQLTAVERRAECISLISKPAVKVQLMAVLKDPVHIASIKEPAEKVQLAAVQK
;
A
#
# COMPACT_ATOMS: atom_id res chain seq x y z
N MET A 1 -44.34 12.68 -14.53
CA MET A 1 -43.02 12.51 -15.24
C MET A 1 -41.95 12.34 -14.19
N PRO A 2 -41.09 11.32 -14.28
CA PRO A 2 -40.01 11.14 -13.31
C PRO A 2 -39.03 12.31 -13.38
N THR A 3 -38.60 12.78 -12.24
CA THR A 3 -37.62 13.85 -12.11
C THR A 3 -36.28 13.45 -12.73
N ILE A 4 -35.42 14.42 -13.06
CA ILE A 4 -34.04 14.14 -13.55
C ILE A 4 -33.30 13.26 -12.54
N LEU A 5 -33.54 13.47 -11.24
CA LEU A 5 -32.93 12.69 -10.16
C LEU A 5 -33.40 11.23 -10.18
N GLU A 6 -34.70 10.98 -10.39
CA GLU A 6 -35.25 9.62 -10.51
C GLU A 6 -34.75 8.90 -11.76
N ARG A 7 -34.56 9.59 -12.88
CA ARG A 7 -33.91 9.03 -14.08
C ARG A 7 -32.43 8.70 -13.84
N LEU A 8 -31.68 9.56 -13.18
CA LEU A 8 -30.29 9.32 -12.82
C LEU A 8 -30.15 8.16 -11.82
N THR A 9 -31.04 8.04 -10.85
CA THR A 9 -31.02 6.94 -9.88
C THR A 9 -31.42 5.61 -10.49
N ALA A 10 -32.27 5.60 -11.54
CA ALA A 10 -32.62 4.39 -12.29
C ALA A 10 -31.43 3.83 -13.10
N LEU A 11 -30.43 4.67 -13.46
CA LEU A 11 -29.22 4.26 -14.19
C LEU A 11 -28.21 3.52 -13.29
N PHE A 12 -28.36 3.60 -11.96
CA PHE A 12 -27.45 2.95 -11.02
C PHE A 12 -28.04 1.65 -10.48
N SER A 13 -27.20 0.60 -10.41
CA SER A 13 -27.55 -0.64 -9.72
C SER A 13 -27.93 -0.36 -8.25
N ARG A 14 -28.67 -1.30 -7.64
CA ARG A 14 -29.01 -1.26 -6.20
C ARG A 14 -27.76 -1.01 -5.35
N ASP A 15 -26.67 -1.72 -5.65
CA ASP A 15 -25.40 -1.63 -4.93
C ASP A 15 -24.75 -0.24 -5.05
N MET A 16 -24.78 0.32 -6.27
CA MET A 16 -24.26 1.67 -6.51
C MET A 16 -25.01 2.71 -5.68
N ARG A 17 -26.35 2.63 -5.66
CA ARG A 17 -27.17 3.53 -4.84
C ARG A 17 -26.88 3.39 -3.35
N ALA A 18 -26.68 2.15 -2.87
CA ALA A 18 -26.32 1.86 -1.48
C ALA A 18 -25.00 2.54 -1.09
N VAL A 19 -23.92 2.33 -1.86
CA VAL A 19 -22.61 2.93 -1.55
C VAL A 19 -22.55 4.43 -1.76
N LEU A 20 -23.34 4.99 -2.69
CA LEU A 20 -23.46 6.44 -2.85
C LEU A 20 -24.16 7.08 -1.67
N ARG A 21 -25.09 6.39 -1.02
CA ARG A 21 -25.77 6.86 0.20
C ARG A 21 -24.86 6.67 1.44
N ASN A 22 -24.29 5.50 1.59
CA ASN A 22 -23.36 5.14 2.66
C ASN A 22 -22.23 4.27 2.12
N PRO A 23 -20.95 4.77 2.07
CA PRO A 23 -19.81 4.00 1.55
C PRO A 23 -19.61 2.67 2.29
N ARG A 24 -19.91 2.60 3.58
CA ARG A 24 -19.77 1.38 4.38
C ARG A 24 -20.76 0.29 4.01
N ALA A 25 -21.83 0.60 3.26
CA ALA A 25 -22.74 -0.42 2.72
C ALA A 25 -22.03 -1.44 1.84
N ILE A 26 -20.80 -1.15 1.37
CA ILE A 26 -19.98 -2.10 0.60
C ILE A 26 -19.70 -3.39 1.37
N SER A 27 -19.64 -3.35 2.70
CA SER A 27 -19.45 -4.53 3.55
C SER A 27 -20.59 -5.55 3.47
N MET A 28 -21.75 -5.14 2.97
CA MET A 28 -22.94 -5.97 2.82
C MET A 28 -23.18 -6.43 1.39
N ILE A 29 -22.29 -6.06 0.46
CA ILE A 29 -22.42 -6.38 -0.96
C ILE A 29 -21.49 -7.53 -1.28
N GLU A 30 -22.09 -8.67 -1.63
CA GLU A 30 -21.33 -9.82 -2.10
C GLU A 30 -20.77 -9.53 -3.51
N ASN A 31 -19.45 -9.70 -3.69
CA ASN A 31 -18.74 -9.48 -4.96
C ASN A 31 -19.01 -8.11 -5.62
N PRO A 32 -18.77 -6.98 -4.93
CA PRO A 32 -19.06 -5.66 -5.47
C PRO A 32 -18.24 -5.41 -6.74
N SER A 33 -18.88 -4.92 -7.80
CA SER A 33 -18.19 -4.58 -9.05
C SER A 33 -17.12 -3.50 -8.82
N ILE A 34 -16.10 -3.44 -9.68
CA ILE A 34 -15.02 -2.41 -9.59
C ILE A 34 -15.61 -0.99 -9.57
N ARG A 35 -16.70 -0.74 -10.30
CA ARG A 35 -17.38 0.57 -10.29
C ARG A 35 -17.95 0.91 -8.91
N VAL A 36 -18.57 -0.05 -8.25
CA VAL A 36 -19.13 0.08 -6.90
C VAL A 36 -18.01 0.27 -5.88
N GLN A 37 -16.95 -0.55 -5.94
CA GLN A 37 -15.76 -0.39 -5.10
C GLN A 37 -15.16 1.01 -5.23
N MET A 38 -14.94 1.48 -6.46
CA MET A 38 -14.39 2.81 -6.73
C MET A 38 -15.31 3.94 -6.24
N ALA A 39 -16.62 3.78 -6.34
CA ALA A 39 -17.57 4.76 -5.83
C ALA A 39 -17.50 4.86 -4.29
N ALA A 40 -17.43 3.73 -3.60
CA ALA A 40 -17.27 3.69 -2.16
C ALA A 40 -15.93 4.32 -1.71
N ILE A 41 -14.80 3.91 -2.33
CA ILE A 41 -13.45 4.43 -2.01
C ILE A 41 -13.31 5.94 -2.26
N ARG A 42 -13.97 6.48 -3.28
CA ARG A 42 -13.93 7.93 -3.55
C ARG A 42 -14.60 8.74 -2.44
N ARG A 43 -15.59 8.18 -1.77
CA ARG A 43 -16.30 8.84 -0.66
C ARG A 43 -15.62 8.61 0.68
N ASP A 44 -15.16 7.39 0.93
CA ASP A 44 -14.45 7.01 2.14
C ASP A 44 -13.38 5.95 1.81
N LYS A 45 -12.11 6.32 1.89
CA LYS A 45 -10.99 5.43 1.56
C LYS A 45 -10.80 4.32 2.59
N SER A 46 -11.28 4.51 3.81
CA SER A 46 -11.16 3.51 4.88
C SER A 46 -11.96 2.24 4.60
N VAL A 47 -12.99 2.33 3.74
CA VAL A 47 -13.81 1.15 3.38
C VAL A 47 -13.05 0.08 2.60
N ILE A 48 -11.79 0.33 2.24
CA ILE A 48 -10.91 -0.70 1.64
C ILE A 48 -10.82 -1.94 2.53
N CYS A 49 -10.92 -1.79 3.85
CA CYS A 49 -10.91 -2.90 4.81
C CYS A 49 -12.08 -3.88 4.65
N PHE A 50 -13.15 -3.48 3.96
CA PHE A 50 -14.33 -4.31 3.68
C PHE A 50 -14.30 -4.93 2.28
N ILE A 51 -13.26 -4.69 1.49
CA ILE A 51 -13.18 -5.20 0.11
C ILE A 51 -12.20 -6.36 0.07
N ASP A 52 -12.71 -7.57 -0.15
CA ASP A 52 -11.85 -8.74 -0.36
C ASP A 52 -11.15 -8.64 -1.72
N LYS A 53 -9.83 -8.89 -1.73
CA LYS A 53 -8.98 -8.93 -2.94
C LYS A 53 -9.20 -7.76 -3.91
N PRO A 54 -9.09 -6.50 -3.44
CA PRO A 54 -9.30 -5.34 -4.31
C PRO A 54 -8.28 -5.32 -5.45
N VAL A 55 -8.75 -5.04 -6.67
CA VAL A 55 -7.84 -4.90 -7.83
C VAL A 55 -6.91 -3.70 -7.66
N GLU A 56 -5.73 -3.71 -8.32
CA GLU A 56 -4.69 -2.68 -8.15
C GLU A 56 -5.23 -1.24 -8.27
N LYS A 57 -6.14 -0.99 -9.21
CA LYS A 57 -6.79 0.33 -9.40
C LYS A 57 -7.52 0.80 -8.13
N VAL A 58 -8.21 -0.11 -7.45
CA VAL A 58 -8.94 0.17 -6.20
C VAL A 58 -7.96 0.39 -5.06
N GLN A 59 -6.91 -0.47 -4.96
CA GLN A 59 -5.83 -0.33 -3.98
C GLN A 59 -5.16 1.05 -4.11
N LEU A 60 -4.76 1.45 -5.32
CA LEU A 60 -4.16 2.76 -5.57
C LEU A 60 -5.07 3.92 -5.17
N ALA A 61 -6.37 3.82 -5.46
CA ALA A 61 -7.33 4.85 -5.06
C ALA A 61 -7.47 4.95 -3.53
N ALA A 62 -7.42 3.80 -2.84
CA ALA A 62 -7.52 3.74 -1.38
C ALA A 62 -6.30 4.36 -0.68
N VAL A 63 -5.06 4.10 -1.17
CA VAL A 63 -3.84 4.62 -0.55
C VAL A 63 -3.51 6.05 -0.96
N ARG A 64 -4.11 6.57 -2.03
CA ARG A 64 -3.89 7.95 -2.49
C ARG A 64 -4.33 8.96 -1.42
N ASN A 65 -3.39 9.76 -0.92
CA ASN A 65 -3.57 10.70 0.20
C ASN A 65 -4.02 10.07 1.54
N ALA A 66 -4.02 8.73 1.61
CA ALA A 66 -4.32 7.96 2.82
C ALA A 66 -3.40 6.72 2.88
N PRO A 67 -2.06 6.90 2.94
CA PRO A 67 -1.09 5.80 2.82
C PRO A 67 -1.21 4.76 3.95
N HIS A 68 -1.80 5.12 5.08
CA HIS A 68 -2.08 4.19 6.19
C HIS A 68 -3.02 3.05 5.78
N ASN A 69 -3.84 3.23 4.74
CA ASN A 69 -4.72 2.16 4.23
C ASN A 69 -3.96 0.95 3.68
N ILE A 70 -2.63 1.04 3.52
CA ILE A 70 -1.79 -0.11 3.14
C ILE A 70 -1.93 -1.28 4.13
N HIS A 71 -2.23 -1.01 5.41
CA HIS A 71 -2.48 -2.03 6.43
C HIS A 71 -3.62 -2.99 6.08
N PHE A 72 -4.60 -2.51 5.32
CA PHE A 72 -5.79 -3.28 4.96
C PHE A 72 -5.64 -4.02 3.64
N ILE A 73 -4.47 -3.94 2.99
CA ILE A 73 -4.22 -4.57 1.70
C ILE A 73 -3.25 -5.73 1.90
N ALA A 74 -3.76 -6.96 1.90
CA ALA A 74 -2.97 -8.16 2.18
C ALA A 74 -1.83 -8.38 1.17
N SER A 75 -2.05 -8.08 -0.11
CA SER A 75 -1.08 -8.28 -1.19
C SER A 75 -1.04 -7.04 -2.10
N PRO A 76 -0.39 -5.95 -1.66
CA PRO A 76 -0.29 -4.75 -2.48
C PRO A 76 0.65 -4.98 -3.67
N GLY A 77 0.19 -4.62 -4.88
CA GLY A 77 1.02 -4.64 -6.08
C GLY A 77 2.19 -3.66 -5.98
N GLU A 78 3.27 -3.85 -6.78
CA GLU A 78 4.47 -3.01 -6.72
C GLU A 78 4.16 -1.52 -6.85
N ARG A 79 3.25 -1.14 -7.75
CA ARG A 79 2.85 0.28 -7.92
C ARG A 79 2.20 0.85 -6.67
N VAL A 80 1.41 0.05 -5.95
CA VAL A 80 0.77 0.45 -4.68
C VAL A 80 1.83 0.62 -3.61
N GLN A 81 2.75 -0.36 -3.47
CA GLN A 81 3.88 -0.28 -2.55
C GLN A 81 4.68 1.00 -2.77
N LEU A 82 5.11 1.26 -4.02
CA LEU A 82 5.89 2.43 -4.37
C LEU A 82 5.14 3.74 -4.13
N SER A 83 3.83 3.79 -4.39
CA SER A 83 3.00 4.97 -4.13
C SER A 83 3.01 5.35 -2.64
N VAL A 84 2.90 4.35 -1.77
CA VAL A 84 2.92 4.54 -0.31
C VAL A 84 4.32 4.92 0.18
N ILE A 85 5.35 4.17 -0.23
CA ILE A 85 6.73 4.35 0.24
C ILE A 85 7.32 5.69 -0.19
N ARG A 86 6.99 6.19 -1.38
CA ARG A 86 7.41 7.52 -1.82
C ARG A 86 6.88 8.64 -0.94
N SER A 87 5.70 8.49 -0.36
CA SER A 87 5.14 9.48 0.57
C SER A 87 5.56 9.23 2.01
N ARG A 88 5.67 7.97 2.43
CA ARG A 88 5.98 7.53 3.79
C ARG A 88 6.89 6.29 3.80
N PRO A 89 8.23 6.44 3.73
CA PRO A 89 9.15 5.31 3.64
C PRO A 89 8.98 4.27 4.76
N ALA A 90 8.70 4.72 5.99
CA ALA A 90 8.51 3.82 7.14
C ALA A 90 7.31 2.86 7.00
N TYR A 91 6.39 3.11 6.08
CA TYR A 91 5.28 2.18 5.84
C TYR A 91 5.72 0.88 5.14
N ILE A 92 7.01 0.75 4.79
CA ILE A 92 7.59 -0.53 4.34
C ILE A 92 7.38 -1.64 5.37
N GLY A 93 7.42 -1.31 6.67
CA GLY A 93 7.20 -2.26 7.76
C GLY A 93 5.79 -2.86 7.81
N PHE A 94 4.82 -2.28 7.11
CA PHE A 94 3.46 -2.80 7.03
C PHE A 94 3.20 -3.64 5.79
N ILE A 95 4.21 -3.85 4.95
CA ILE A 95 4.12 -4.67 3.75
C ILE A 95 4.80 -6.00 4.03
N SER A 96 4.02 -7.09 4.07
CA SER A 96 4.53 -8.42 4.42
C SER A 96 5.62 -8.91 3.45
N ASN A 97 5.46 -8.64 2.16
CA ASN A 97 6.40 -9.03 1.12
C ASN A 97 6.74 -7.83 0.22
N PRO A 98 7.58 -6.88 0.69
CA PRO A 98 7.96 -5.75 -0.12
C PRO A 98 8.86 -6.16 -1.28
N THR A 99 8.56 -5.67 -2.50
CA THR A 99 9.41 -5.91 -3.66
C THR A 99 10.80 -5.29 -3.44
N GLU A 100 11.84 -5.84 -4.09
CA GLU A 100 13.20 -5.29 -3.99
C GLU A 100 13.22 -3.79 -4.32
N LYS A 101 12.48 -3.37 -5.35
CA LYS A 101 12.36 -1.97 -5.73
C LYS A 101 11.71 -1.10 -4.64
N ALA A 102 10.71 -1.64 -3.94
CA ALA A 102 10.09 -0.97 -2.80
C ALA A 102 11.07 -0.84 -1.63
N GLN A 103 11.81 -1.91 -1.33
CA GLN A 103 12.86 -1.92 -0.30
C GLN A 103 13.95 -0.87 -0.62
N LEU A 104 14.49 -0.87 -1.85
CA LEU A 104 15.48 0.10 -2.30
C LEU A 104 14.95 1.54 -2.17
N THR A 105 13.72 1.79 -2.63
CA THR A 105 13.11 3.13 -2.53
C THR A 105 12.95 3.58 -1.07
N ALA A 106 12.60 2.68 -0.16
CA ALA A 106 12.47 3.01 1.27
C ALA A 106 13.82 3.40 1.88
N VAL A 107 14.86 2.56 1.68
CA VAL A 107 16.20 2.75 2.24
C VAL A 107 16.93 3.91 1.55
N GLU A 108 16.72 4.14 0.25
CA GLU A 108 17.23 5.31 -0.44
C GLU A 108 16.74 6.61 0.20
N ARG A 109 15.48 6.69 0.55
CA ARG A 109 14.87 7.86 1.18
C ARG A 109 15.18 7.99 2.67
N ARG A 110 15.23 6.87 3.38
CA ARG A 110 15.54 6.79 4.82
C ARG A 110 16.22 5.46 5.11
N ALA A 111 17.53 5.52 5.37
CA ALA A 111 18.34 4.32 5.60
C ALA A 111 17.86 3.48 6.79
N GLU A 112 17.31 4.13 7.82
CA GLU A 112 16.76 3.47 9.02
C GLU A 112 15.60 2.51 8.69
N CYS A 113 14.95 2.67 7.54
CA CYS A 113 13.91 1.75 7.10
C CYS A 113 14.40 0.31 6.91
N ILE A 114 15.72 0.08 6.85
CA ILE A 114 16.30 -1.27 6.80
C ILE A 114 15.85 -2.12 8.00
N SER A 115 15.72 -1.52 9.17
CA SER A 115 15.27 -2.18 10.41
C SER A 115 13.82 -2.69 10.34
N LEU A 116 13.03 -2.14 9.42
CA LEU A 116 11.61 -2.49 9.22
C LEU A 116 11.41 -3.60 8.17
N ILE A 117 12.49 -4.04 7.53
CA ILE A 117 12.44 -5.06 6.47
C ILE A 117 12.92 -6.38 7.04
N SER A 118 12.03 -7.37 7.13
CA SER A 118 12.34 -8.67 7.75
C SER A 118 13.39 -9.47 6.97
N LYS A 119 13.39 -9.39 5.64
CA LYS A 119 14.33 -10.07 4.74
C LYS A 119 14.82 -9.08 3.66
N PRO A 120 15.74 -8.18 4.00
CA PRO A 120 16.24 -7.20 3.04
C PRO A 120 17.12 -7.87 1.98
N ALA A 121 16.87 -7.55 0.71
CA ALA A 121 17.73 -8.01 -0.39
C ALA A 121 19.15 -7.49 -0.20
N VAL A 122 20.16 -8.23 -0.68
CA VAL A 122 21.58 -7.88 -0.44
C VAL A 122 21.95 -6.49 -0.97
N LYS A 123 21.37 -6.07 -2.09
CA LYS A 123 21.54 -4.70 -2.62
C LYS A 123 20.99 -3.64 -1.65
N VAL A 124 19.90 -3.94 -0.97
CA VAL A 124 19.27 -3.05 0.02
C VAL A 124 20.13 -2.94 1.27
N GLN A 125 20.67 -4.09 1.74
CA GLN A 125 21.63 -4.15 2.85
C GLN A 125 22.86 -3.27 2.56
N LEU A 126 23.46 -3.45 1.39
CA LEU A 126 24.61 -2.65 0.94
C LEU A 126 24.28 -1.16 0.91
N MET A 127 23.16 -0.78 0.33
CA MET A 127 22.73 0.63 0.28
C MET A 127 22.62 1.24 1.66
N ALA A 128 22.03 0.53 2.64
CA ALA A 128 21.90 1.02 4.00
C ALA A 128 23.28 1.22 4.66
N VAL A 129 24.15 0.21 4.60
CA VAL A 129 25.49 0.20 5.24
C VAL A 129 26.43 1.21 4.56
N LEU A 130 26.35 1.39 3.24
CA LEU A 130 27.12 2.43 2.54
C LEU A 130 26.68 3.84 2.89
N LYS A 131 25.42 4.06 3.29
CA LYS A 131 24.98 5.36 3.84
C LYS A 131 25.50 5.60 5.25
N ASP A 132 25.33 4.61 6.12
CA ASP A 132 25.86 4.63 7.47
C ASP A 132 26.14 3.19 7.95
N PRO A 133 27.40 2.84 8.28
CA PRO A 133 27.78 1.52 8.76
C PRO A 133 26.99 1.05 9.99
N VAL A 134 26.48 1.95 10.82
CA VAL A 134 25.69 1.61 12.01
C VAL A 134 24.47 0.75 11.66
N HIS A 135 23.93 0.88 10.46
CA HIS A 135 22.76 0.13 10.01
C HIS A 135 23.00 -1.38 9.89
N ILE A 136 24.26 -1.87 9.91
CA ILE A 136 24.52 -3.30 9.94
C ILE A 136 23.92 -3.97 11.17
N ALA A 137 23.88 -3.26 12.31
CA ALA A 137 23.30 -3.77 13.55
C ALA A 137 21.78 -4.06 13.43
N SER A 138 21.11 -3.47 12.45
CA SER A 138 19.68 -3.67 12.18
C SER A 138 19.42 -4.84 11.22
N ILE A 139 20.45 -5.49 10.69
CA ILE A 139 20.34 -6.58 9.72
C ILE A 139 20.61 -7.90 10.43
N LYS A 140 19.59 -8.79 10.52
CA LYS A 140 19.71 -10.06 11.28
C LYS A 140 20.79 -10.98 10.72
N GLU A 141 20.87 -11.08 9.38
CA GLU A 141 21.80 -11.95 8.66
C GLU A 141 22.47 -11.14 7.54
N PRO A 142 23.48 -10.29 7.88
CA PRO A 142 24.16 -9.51 6.87
C PRO A 142 25.02 -10.42 5.97
N ALA A 143 24.88 -10.26 4.65
CA ALA A 143 25.72 -10.99 3.69
C ALA A 143 27.20 -10.61 3.89
N GLU A 144 28.14 -11.52 3.59
CA GLU A 144 29.59 -11.32 3.80
C GLU A 144 30.09 -10.00 3.19
N LYS A 145 29.70 -9.70 1.95
CA LYS A 145 30.07 -8.44 1.28
C LYS A 145 29.51 -7.18 1.98
N VAL A 146 28.41 -7.32 2.73
CA VAL A 146 27.83 -6.21 3.52
C VAL A 146 28.64 -5.99 4.79
N GLN A 147 29.09 -7.10 5.42
CA GLN A 147 29.99 -7.04 6.59
C GLN A 147 31.31 -6.39 6.21
N LEU A 148 31.91 -6.78 5.09
CA LEU A 148 33.14 -6.17 4.57
C LEU A 148 32.95 -4.68 4.30
N ALA A 149 31.84 -4.29 3.68
CA ALA A 149 31.56 -2.88 3.40
C ALA A 149 31.40 -2.03 4.68
N ALA A 150 30.89 -2.62 5.77
CA ALA A 150 30.73 -1.92 7.04
C ALA A 150 32.06 -1.61 7.74
N VAL A 151 33.09 -2.48 7.60
CA VAL A 151 34.39 -2.29 8.27
C VAL A 151 35.40 -1.48 7.46
N GLN A 152 35.13 -1.26 6.18
CA GLN A 152 36.00 -0.48 5.29
C GLN A 152 35.69 1.02 5.29
N LYS A 153 34.66 1.46 6.00
CA LYS A 153 34.21 2.85 6.10
C LYS A 153 34.46 3.43 7.47
#